data_28b65dd0977e682cdb42e561da53f4ff
#
_entry.id   28b65dd0977e682cdb42e561da53f4ff
#
_cell.length_a   1.000
_cell.length_b   1.000
_cell.length_c   1.000
_cell.angle_alpha   90.00
_cell.angle_beta   90.00
_cell.angle_gamma   90.00
#
_symmetry.space_group_name_H-M   'P 1'
#
loop_
_entity.id
_entity.type
_entity.pdbx_description
1 polymer ?
#
loop_
_entity_poly.entity_id
_entity_poly.type
_entity_poly.pdbx_seq_one_letter_code
_entity_poly.pdbx_strand_id
1 'polypeptide(L)'
;FMIAMCGVAARMNAGMLVCSGDVLLLFNPLQIDFYGKGAAALSIKEPAEIGKNHGVYRRDREGNVGGFLHKKTVEQLHEMGAVDEHGHVDIDTGAVMMSVDLLNSLYSLIDTEEKFAACVNEQARLSFYADFLYPLASDSTLEQYYQETPEGEFTPELRACREKIWAALHPYQMKLIRMSPAAFIHFGTTRELLHLM
;
A
#
# COMPACT_ATOMS: atom_id res chain seq x y z
N PHE A 1 -3.94 6.01 20.65
CA PHE A 1 -3.28 4.94 19.89
C PHE A 1 -3.66 3.54 20.38
N MET A 2 -3.34 3.15 21.63
CA MET A 2 -3.60 1.82 22.16
C MET A 2 -5.05 1.34 22.05
N ILE A 3 -6.03 2.20 22.33
CA ILE A 3 -7.47 1.85 22.21
C ILE A 3 -7.84 1.54 20.76
N ALA A 4 -7.37 2.36 19.81
CA ALA A 4 -7.62 2.12 18.39
C ALA A 4 -6.97 0.81 17.92
N MET A 5 -5.75 0.52 18.37
CA MET A 5 -5.03 -0.72 18.04
C MET A 5 -5.73 -1.97 18.57
N CYS A 6 -6.30 -1.93 19.78
CA CYS A 6 -7.10 -3.05 20.32
C CYS A 6 -8.31 -3.37 19.43
N GLY A 7 -8.96 -2.33 18.88
CA GLY A 7 -10.08 -2.52 17.95
C GLY A 7 -9.66 -3.19 16.64
N VAL A 8 -8.52 -2.83 16.09
CA VAL A 8 -7.97 -3.45 14.87
C VAL A 8 -7.49 -4.88 15.13
N ALA A 9 -6.74 -5.10 16.20
CA ALA A 9 -6.18 -6.40 16.55
C ALA A 9 -7.26 -7.49 16.73
N ALA A 10 -8.46 -7.12 17.18
CA ALA A 10 -9.59 -8.04 17.29
C ALA A 10 -10.21 -8.41 15.93
N ARG A 11 -9.79 -7.80 14.82
CA ARG A 11 -10.38 -7.92 13.48
C ARG A 11 -9.42 -8.48 12.43
N MET A 12 -8.26 -8.93 12.86
CA MET A 12 -7.28 -9.58 11.98
C MET A 12 -6.60 -10.74 12.69
N ASN A 13 -6.08 -11.67 11.90
CA ASN A 13 -5.14 -12.68 12.41
C ASN A 13 -3.85 -12.01 12.90
N ALA A 14 -3.02 -12.77 13.62
CA ALA A 14 -1.67 -12.33 13.94
C ALA A 14 -0.96 -11.81 12.67
N GLY A 15 -0.27 -10.69 12.79
CA GLY A 15 0.35 -10.01 11.67
C GLY A 15 0.87 -8.63 12.06
N MET A 16 1.03 -7.76 11.08
CA MET A 16 1.51 -6.39 11.25
C MET A 16 0.52 -5.40 10.62
N LEU A 17 0.28 -4.29 11.30
CA LEU A 17 -0.36 -3.11 10.73
C LEU A 17 0.72 -2.05 10.49
N VAL A 18 0.93 -1.70 9.23
CA VAL A 18 1.74 -0.56 8.80
C VAL A 18 0.86 0.66 8.71
N CYS A 19 1.31 1.80 9.23
CA CYS A 19 0.60 3.07 9.14
C CYS A 19 1.57 4.18 8.77
N SER A 20 1.16 5.10 7.89
CA SER A 20 1.86 6.36 7.65
C SER A 20 1.94 7.20 8.92
N GLY A 21 3.08 7.85 9.14
CA GLY A 21 3.33 8.70 10.31
C GLY A 21 2.74 10.12 10.19
N ASP A 22 2.31 10.51 9.01
CA ASP A 22 1.80 11.84 8.64
C ASP A 22 0.30 11.85 8.25
N VAL A 23 -0.43 10.86 8.75
CA VAL A 23 -1.86 10.68 8.50
C VAL A 23 -2.63 10.52 9.80
N LEU A 24 -3.75 11.22 9.92
CA LEU A 24 -4.80 10.93 10.89
C LEU A 24 -5.96 10.24 10.15
N LEU A 25 -6.16 8.97 10.45
CA LEU A 25 -7.24 8.16 9.90
C LEU A 25 -8.28 7.88 10.99
N LEU A 26 -9.49 8.40 10.79
CA LEU A 26 -10.63 8.19 11.68
C LEU A 26 -11.60 7.21 11.01
N PHE A 27 -11.84 6.08 11.65
CA PHE A 27 -12.70 5.02 11.11
C PHE A 27 -13.29 4.15 12.23
N ASN A 28 -14.31 3.38 11.89
CA ASN A 28 -14.84 2.36 12.81
C ASN A 28 -14.08 1.04 12.61
N PRO A 29 -13.33 0.54 13.61
CA PRO A 29 -12.59 -0.71 13.51
C PRO A 29 -13.46 -1.93 13.18
N LEU A 30 -14.77 -1.88 13.43
CA LEU A 30 -15.71 -2.96 13.09
C LEU A 30 -15.86 -3.17 11.58
N GLN A 31 -15.40 -2.24 10.75
CA GLN A 31 -15.39 -2.36 9.29
C GLN A 31 -14.21 -3.21 8.78
N ILE A 32 -13.21 -3.45 9.63
CA ILE A 32 -12.07 -4.30 9.29
C ILE A 32 -12.48 -5.76 9.45
N ASP A 33 -12.16 -6.54 8.42
CA ASP A 33 -12.31 -8.00 8.39
C ASP A 33 -11.15 -8.57 7.57
N PHE A 34 -10.07 -8.94 8.27
CA PHE A 34 -8.89 -9.50 7.65
C PHE A 34 -8.37 -10.72 8.42
N TYR A 35 -8.90 -11.88 8.07
CA TYR A 35 -8.49 -13.18 8.62
C TYR A 35 -7.81 -14.09 7.58
N GLY A 36 -7.43 -13.50 6.44
CA GLY A 36 -6.79 -14.20 5.33
C GLY A 36 -5.27 -14.18 5.37
N LYS A 37 -4.68 -14.75 4.33
CA LYS A 37 -3.25 -14.65 3.99
C LYS A 37 -3.01 -13.44 3.09
N GLY A 38 -1.76 -12.96 3.05
CA GLY A 38 -1.37 -11.84 2.23
C GLY A 38 -1.52 -10.50 2.92
N ALA A 39 -2.08 -9.51 2.23
CA ALA A 39 -2.25 -8.16 2.75
C ALA A 39 -3.70 -7.67 2.66
N ALA A 40 -4.01 -6.58 3.38
CA ALA A 40 -5.23 -5.82 3.19
C ALA A 40 -4.93 -4.32 3.31
N ALA A 41 -5.29 -3.57 2.29
CA ALA A 41 -5.18 -2.12 2.25
C ALA A 41 -6.46 -1.48 2.77
N LEU A 42 -6.33 -0.51 3.67
CA LEU A 42 -7.44 0.31 4.11
C LEU A 42 -7.59 1.52 3.17
N SER A 43 -8.79 1.71 2.66
CA SER A 43 -9.09 2.75 1.69
C SER A 43 -10.33 3.53 2.08
N ILE A 44 -10.44 4.75 1.60
CA ILE A 44 -11.67 5.54 1.61
C ILE A 44 -11.98 6.04 0.20
N LYS A 45 -13.24 6.35 -0.04
CA LYS A 45 -13.68 6.96 -1.30
C LYS A 45 -13.53 8.47 -1.23
N GLU A 46 -12.81 9.04 -2.21
CA GLU A 46 -12.66 10.47 -2.38
C GLU A 46 -12.82 10.87 -3.86
N PRO A 47 -13.17 12.13 -4.17
CA PRO A 47 -13.18 12.61 -5.54
C PRO A 47 -11.83 12.41 -6.23
N ALA A 48 -11.83 12.11 -7.52
CA ALA A 48 -10.63 11.89 -8.33
C ALA A 48 -9.65 13.09 -8.29
N GLU A 49 -10.18 14.30 -8.12
CA GLU A 49 -9.40 15.53 -7.94
C GLU A 49 -8.54 15.51 -6.66
N ILE A 50 -8.98 14.84 -5.61
CA ILE A 50 -8.18 14.60 -4.42
C ILE A 50 -7.22 13.45 -4.67
N GLY A 51 -7.71 12.37 -5.28
CA GLY A 51 -6.94 11.16 -5.56
C GLY A 51 -5.67 11.40 -6.38
N LYS A 52 -5.65 12.40 -7.27
CA LYS A 52 -4.45 12.73 -8.08
C LYS A 52 -3.20 13.07 -7.26
N ASN A 53 -3.37 13.48 -6.00
CA ASN A 53 -2.28 13.85 -5.11
C ASN A 53 -1.81 12.69 -4.23
N HIS A 54 -2.51 11.56 -4.25
CA HIS A 54 -2.29 10.41 -3.37
C HIS A 54 -2.02 9.13 -4.18
N GLY A 55 -1.79 8.04 -3.50
CA GLY A 55 -1.92 6.70 -4.04
C GLY A 55 -3.40 6.36 -4.24
N VAL A 56 -3.72 5.68 -5.33
CA VAL A 56 -5.07 5.22 -5.65
C VAL A 56 -5.03 3.74 -5.92
N TYR A 57 -5.95 3.00 -5.31
CA TYR A 57 -6.16 1.59 -5.59
C TYR A 57 -7.19 1.42 -6.70
N ARG A 58 -6.86 0.62 -7.70
CA ARG A 58 -7.84 0.10 -8.66
C ARG A 58 -8.27 -1.27 -8.17
N ARG A 59 -9.57 -1.46 -8.03
CA ARG A 59 -10.15 -2.72 -7.58
C ARG A 59 -10.28 -3.72 -8.73
N ASP A 60 -9.93 -4.99 -8.49
CA ASP A 60 -10.22 -6.07 -9.40
C ASP A 60 -11.68 -6.56 -9.26
N ARG A 61 -12.05 -7.59 -10.05
CA ARG A 61 -13.41 -8.17 -10.03
C ARG A 61 -13.72 -8.97 -8.75
N GLU A 62 -12.70 -9.43 -8.06
CA GLU A 62 -12.82 -10.24 -6.84
C GLU A 62 -12.83 -9.37 -5.57
N GLY A 63 -12.56 -8.09 -5.70
CA GLY A 63 -12.57 -7.13 -4.59
C GLY A 63 -11.21 -6.90 -3.97
N ASN A 64 -10.15 -7.40 -4.59
CA ASN A 64 -8.77 -7.14 -4.22
C ASN A 64 -8.23 -5.90 -4.94
N VAL A 65 -7.04 -5.51 -4.59
CA VAL A 65 -6.29 -4.48 -5.31
C VAL A 65 -5.79 -5.08 -6.62
N GLY A 66 -6.37 -4.65 -7.74
CA GLY A 66 -5.94 -4.99 -9.10
C GLY A 66 -4.76 -4.13 -9.57
N GLY A 67 -4.66 -2.90 -9.09
CA GLY A 67 -3.55 -2.00 -9.43
C GLY A 67 -3.35 -0.94 -8.36
N PHE A 68 -2.10 -0.51 -8.19
CA PHE A 68 -1.71 0.62 -7.36
C PHE A 68 -1.20 1.76 -8.26
N LEU A 69 -1.86 2.91 -8.20
CA LEU A 69 -1.63 4.06 -9.08
C LEU A 69 -1.16 5.24 -8.24
N HIS A 70 0.12 5.58 -8.35
CA HIS A 70 0.71 6.65 -7.54
C HIS A 70 0.75 7.96 -8.33
N LYS A 71 0.12 9.01 -7.79
CA LYS A 71 0.13 10.40 -8.31
C LYS A 71 -0.17 10.49 -9.81
N LYS A 72 -1.23 9.83 -10.26
CA LYS A 72 -1.72 9.90 -11.64
C LYS A 72 -2.66 11.10 -11.82
N THR A 73 -2.69 11.69 -13.02
CA THR A 73 -3.68 12.73 -13.33
C THR A 73 -5.11 12.17 -13.32
N VAL A 74 -6.11 13.04 -13.22
CA VAL A 74 -7.53 12.61 -13.24
C VAL A 74 -7.86 11.85 -14.52
N GLU A 75 -7.35 12.33 -15.67
CA GLU A 75 -7.52 11.68 -16.96
C GLU A 75 -6.92 10.27 -16.97
N GLN A 76 -5.70 10.12 -16.45
CA GLN A 76 -5.05 8.82 -16.32
C GLN A 76 -5.82 7.87 -15.39
N LEU A 77 -6.36 8.38 -14.28
CA LEU A 77 -7.17 7.58 -13.35
C LEU A 77 -8.45 7.06 -14.04
N HIS A 78 -9.08 7.89 -14.90
CA HIS A 78 -10.22 7.46 -15.74
C HIS A 78 -9.81 6.40 -16.77
N GLU A 79 -8.75 6.64 -17.53
CA GLU A 79 -8.24 5.72 -18.55
C GLU A 79 -7.86 4.35 -17.96
N MET A 80 -7.31 4.35 -16.76
CA MET A 80 -6.92 3.14 -16.03
C MET A 80 -8.08 2.46 -15.29
N GLY A 81 -9.30 3.00 -15.36
CA GLY A 81 -10.50 2.41 -14.76
C GLY A 81 -10.52 2.46 -13.24
N ALA A 82 -9.86 3.44 -12.63
CA ALA A 82 -9.83 3.62 -11.18
C ALA A 82 -10.98 4.51 -10.67
N VAL A 83 -11.60 5.31 -11.54
CA VAL A 83 -12.69 6.23 -11.21
C VAL A 83 -14.03 5.52 -11.36
N ASP A 84 -14.88 5.59 -10.33
CA ASP A 84 -16.22 5.01 -10.38
C ASP A 84 -17.24 5.93 -11.08
N GLU A 85 -18.48 5.45 -11.18
CA GLU A 85 -19.60 6.16 -11.82
C GLU A 85 -19.98 7.50 -11.17
N HIS A 86 -19.52 7.72 -9.93
CA HIS A 86 -19.75 8.95 -9.18
C HIS A 86 -18.54 9.90 -9.20
N GLY A 87 -17.50 9.58 -9.97
CA GLY A 87 -16.28 10.37 -10.06
C GLY A 87 -15.33 10.20 -8.86
N HIS A 88 -15.49 9.12 -8.07
CA HIS A 88 -14.65 8.84 -6.90
C HIS A 88 -13.64 7.72 -7.17
N VAL A 89 -12.55 7.76 -6.41
CA VAL A 89 -11.48 6.76 -6.41
C VAL A 89 -11.28 6.19 -5.02
N ASP A 90 -10.64 5.04 -4.93
CA ASP A 90 -10.21 4.43 -3.67
C ASP A 90 -8.81 4.96 -3.32
N ILE A 91 -8.68 5.94 -2.44
CA ILE A 91 -7.37 6.46 -2.05
C ILE A 91 -6.68 5.54 -1.04
N ASP A 92 -5.36 5.46 -1.17
CA ASP A 92 -4.49 4.85 -0.19
C ASP A 92 -4.44 5.73 1.07
N THR A 93 -4.80 5.14 2.19
CA THR A 93 -4.76 5.82 3.50
C THR A 93 -3.42 5.67 4.21
N GLY A 94 -2.44 5.01 3.59
CA GLY A 94 -1.16 4.68 4.21
C GLY A 94 -1.30 3.62 5.32
N ALA A 95 -2.42 2.90 5.39
CA ALA A 95 -2.63 1.85 6.36
C ALA A 95 -2.82 0.49 5.67
N VAL A 96 -1.91 -0.44 5.93
CA VAL A 96 -1.88 -1.79 5.33
C VAL A 96 -1.67 -2.84 6.40
N MET A 97 -2.51 -3.86 6.41
CA MET A 97 -2.35 -5.05 7.25
C MET A 97 -1.63 -6.14 6.46
N MET A 98 -0.70 -6.85 7.12
CA MET A 98 0.05 -7.95 6.54
C MET A 98 -0.06 -9.18 7.43
N SER A 99 -0.36 -10.34 6.85
CA SER A 99 -0.40 -11.62 7.57
C SER A 99 1.00 -12.10 7.94
N VAL A 100 1.10 -13.01 8.92
CA VAL A 100 2.36 -13.64 9.32
C VAL A 100 3.01 -14.38 8.15
N ASP A 101 2.23 -15.05 7.30
CA ASP A 101 2.77 -15.76 6.13
C ASP A 101 3.52 -14.79 5.19
N LEU A 102 2.93 -13.64 4.89
CA LEU A 102 3.55 -12.61 4.06
C LEU A 102 4.80 -12.01 4.74
N LEU A 103 4.73 -11.75 6.04
CA LEU A 103 5.88 -11.25 6.81
C LEU A 103 7.04 -12.25 6.82
N ASN A 104 6.76 -13.55 6.93
CA ASN A 104 7.78 -14.58 6.85
C ASN A 104 8.43 -14.64 5.46
N SER A 105 7.65 -14.45 4.39
CA SER A 105 8.19 -14.34 3.03
C SER A 105 9.10 -13.12 2.87
N LEU A 106 8.71 -11.97 3.41
CA LEU A 106 9.58 -10.78 3.45
C LEU A 106 10.83 -11.00 4.29
N TYR A 107 10.69 -11.60 5.48
CA TYR A 107 11.83 -11.86 6.36
C TYR A 107 12.85 -12.79 5.69
N SER A 108 12.40 -13.77 4.92
CA SER A 108 13.29 -14.69 4.20
C SER A 108 14.22 -14.01 3.18
N LEU A 109 13.92 -12.76 2.79
CA LEU A 109 14.77 -11.95 1.91
C LEU A 109 15.97 -11.33 2.63
N ILE A 110 15.94 -11.28 3.97
CA ILE A 110 16.93 -10.61 4.81
C ILE A 110 17.36 -11.45 6.03
N ASP A 111 17.07 -12.74 6.06
CA ASP A 111 17.28 -13.65 7.20
C ASP A 111 18.75 -14.06 7.41
N THR A 112 19.67 -13.63 6.54
CA THR A 112 21.12 -13.79 6.68
C THR A 112 21.81 -12.45 6.46
N GLU A 113 23.04 -12.28 6.99
CA GLU A 113 23.84 -11.07 6.80
C GLU A 113 24.08 -10.76 5.31
N GLU A 114 24.32 -11.78 4.50
CA GLU A 114 24.53 -11.65 3.05
C GLU A 114 23.26 -11.13 2.35
N LYS A 115 22.10 -11.72 2.63
CA LYS A 115 20.82 -11.29 2.07
C LYS A 115 20.45 -9.89 2.56
N PHE A 116 20.68 -9.60 3.84
CA PHE A 116 20.43 -8.28 4.40
C PHE A 116 21.28 -7.23 3.67
N ALA A 117 22.58 -7.44 3.55
CA ALA A 117 23.48 -6.51 2.87
C ALA A 117 23.11 -6.32 1.38
N ALA A 118 22.59 -7.34 0.72
CA ALA A 118 22.17 -7.26 -0.68
C ALA A 118 20.90 -6.43 -0.90
N CYS A 119 20.01 -6.36 0.09
CA CYS A 119 18.71 -5.66 -0.03
C CYS A 119 18.65 -4.34 0.77
N VAL A 120 19.50 -4.18 1.80
CA VAL A 120 19.50 -3.00 2.70
C VAL A 120 20.78 -2.23 2.52
N ASN A 121 20.84 -1.40 1.49
CA ASN A 121 22.00 -0.58 1.14
C ASN A 121 21.57 0.66 0.34
N GLU A 122 22.47 1.60 0.13
CA GLU A 122 22.19 2.87 -0.56
C GLU A 122 21.88 2.70 -2.07
N GLN A 123 22.33 1.60 -2.68
CA GLN A 123 22.08 1.32 -4.10
C GLN A 123 20.71 0.70 -4.34
N ALA A 124 20.19 -0.03 -3.35
CA ALA A 124 18.87 -0.68 -3.40
C ALA A 124 17.87 0.09 -2.51
N ARG A 125 17.66 1.39 -2.78
CA ARG A 125 16.72 2.23 -2.03
C ARG A 125 15.29 1.81 -2.34
N LEU A 126 14.69 1.06 -1.42
CA LEU A 126 13.35 0.50 -1.55
C LEU A 126 12.29 1.47 -1.01
N SER A 127 11.22 1.64 -1.75
CA SER A 127 10.01 2.36 -1.36
C SER A 127 8.93 1.40 -0.90
N PHE A 128 8.23 1.74 0.18
CA PHE A 128 7.10 0.92 0.63
C PHE A 128 6.03 0.81 -0.45
N TYR A 129 5.70 1.89 -1.11
CA TYR A 129 4.66 1.93 -2.12
C TYR A 129 5.06 1.23 -3.42
N ALA A 130 6.16 1.66 -4.03
CA ALA A 130 6.58 1.14 -5.32
C ALA A 130 7.13 -0.30 -5.23
N ASP A 131 7.79 -0.65 -4.12
CA ASP A 131 8.52 -1.92 -4.05
C ASP A 131 7.79 -3.02 -3.28
N PHE A 132 6.90 -2.67 -2.32
CA PHE A 132 6.18 -3.68 -1.53
C PHE A 132 4.69 -3.76 -1.83
N LEU A 133 4.00 -2.66 -2.17
CA LEU A 133 2.57 -2.72 -2.48
C LEU A 133 2.30 -3.10 -3.93
N TYR A 134 3.14 -2.65 -4.86
CA TYR A 134 2.95 -2.91 -6.29
C TYR A 134 2.91 -4.40 -6.64
N PRO A 135 3.82 -5.27 -6.15
CA PRO A 135 3.77 -6.71 -6.42
C PRO A 135 2.53 -7.42 -5.91
N LEU A 136 1.83 -6.85 -4.91
CA LEU A 136 0.61 -7.41 -4.33
C LEU A 136 -0.66 -7.10 -5.14
N ALA A 137 -0.56 -6.26 -6.16
CA ALA A 137 -1.67 -5.95 -7.06
C ALA A 137 -1.85 -7.06 -8.09
N SER A 138 -3.08 -7.62 -8.20
CA SER A 138 -3.37 -8.83 -8.98
C SER A 138 -3.12 -8.70 -10.49
N ASP A 139 -3.24 -7.47 -11.04
CA ASP A 139 -3.06 -7.20 -12.48
C ASP A 139 -1.67 -6.64 -12.80
N SER A 140 -0.77 -6.57 -11.82
CA SER A 140 0.61 -6.11 -12.02
C SER A 140 1.45 -7.16 -12.76
N THR A 141 2.46 -6.68 -13.50
CA THR A 141 3.45 -7.54 -14.14
C THR A 141 4.87 -7.15 -13.72
N LEU A 142 5.81 -8.11 -13.83
CA LEU A 142 7.20 -7.85 -13.49
C LEU A 142 7.83 -6.76 -14.38
N GLU A 143 7.44 -6.71 -15.65
CA GLU A 143 7.91 -5.70 -16.61
C GLU A 143 7.44 -4.30 -16.20
N GLN A 144 6.17 -4.15 -15.83
CA GLN A 144 5.63 -2.90 -15.33
C GLN A 144 6.27 -2.51 -14.00
N TYR A 145 6.50 -3.48 -13.12
CA TYR A 145 7.16 -3.25 -11.84
C TYR A 145 8.57 -2.68 -11.99
N TYR A 146 9.31 -3.08 -13.03
CA TYR A 146 10.61 -2.45 -13.34
C TYR A 146 10.49 -1.00 -13.81
N GLN A 147 9.32 -0.58 -14.31
CA GLN A 147 9.07 0.79 -14.77
C GLN A 147 8.57 1.71 -13.65
N GLU A 148 8.22 1.16 -12.48
CA GLU A 148 7.78 1.98 -11.36
C GLU A 148 8.92 2.89 -10.89
N THR A 149 8.57 4.16 -10.61
CA THR A 149 9.51 5.20 -10.20
C THR A 149 10.24 4.80 -8.93
N PRO A 150 11.58 4.67 -8.96
CA PRO A 150 12.35 4.33 -7.78
C PRO A 150 12.46 5.52 -6.81
N GLU A 151 12.78 5.24 -5.56
CA GLU A 151 13.07 6.27 -4.54
C GLU A 151 14.39 7.03 -4.81
N GLY A 152 15.25 6.46 -5.63
CA GLY A 152 16.51 7.03 -6.08
C GLY A 152 16.76 6.74 -7.55
N GLU A 153 18.01 6.40 -7.90
CA GLU A 153 18.33 5.92 -9.25
C GLU A 153 17.96 4.45 -9.43
N PHE A 154 17.60 4.07 -10.65
CA PHE A 154 17.34 2.66 -10.97
C PHE A 154 18.68 1.93 -11.19
N THR A 155 19.14 1.26 -10.17
CA THR A 155 20.43 0.53 -10.16
C THR A 155 20.24 -0.96 -10.47
N PRO A 156 21.31 -1.69 -10.86
CA PRO A 156 21.29 -3.15 -10.96
C PRO A 156 20.93 -3.84 -9.63
N GLU A 157 21.35 -3.28 -8.50
CA GLU A 157 21.08 -3.76 -7.15
C GLU A 157 19.59 -3.64 -6.83
N LEU A 158 18.98 -2.48 -7.12
CA LEU A 158 17.53 -2.29 -6.98
C LEU A 158 16.76 -3.28 -7.85
N ARG A 159 17.17 -3.49 -9.10
CA ARG A 159 16.56 -4.48 -9.99
C ARG A 159 16.61 -5.88 -9.40
N ALA A 160 17.77 -6.30 -8.91
CA ALA A 160 17.93 -7.61 -8.28
C ALA A 160 17.08 -7.77 -7.01
N CYS A 161 16.93 -6.71 -6.22
CA CYS A 161 16.01 -6.69 -5.08
C CYS A 161 14.55 -6.79 -5.53
N ARG A 162 14.14 -6.03 -6.56
CA ARG A 162 12.79 -6.10 -7.12
C ARG A 162 12.42 -7.51 -7.59
N GLU A 163 13.32 -8.22 -8.24
CA GLU A 163 13.10 -9.61 -8.65
C GLU A 163 12.80 -10.53 -7.47
N LYS A 164 13.57 -10.40 -6.39
CA LYS A 164 13.37 -11.17 -5.16
C LYS A 164 12.07 -10.81 -4.45
N ILE A 165 11.78 -9.52 -4.33
CA ILE A 165 10.54 -9.01 -3.71
C ILE A 165 9.33 -9.47 -4.52
N TRP A 166 9.39 -9.38 -5.85
CA TRP A 166 8.34 -9.89 -6.73
C TRP A 166 8.05 -11.36 -6.48
N ALA A 167 9.09 -12.21 -6.49
CA ALA A 167 8.94 -13.63 -6.25
C ALA A 167 8.36 -13.97 -4.87
N ALA A 168 8.67 -13.14 -3.87
CA ALA A 168 8.19 -13.32 -2.50
C ALA A 168 6.74 -12.83 -2.30
N LEU A 169 6.33 -11.74 -2.96
CA LEU A 169 5.06 -11.06 -2.69
C LEU A 169 3.96 -11.35 -3.71
N HIS A 170 4.30 -11.47 -5.00
CA HIS A 170 3.29 -11.63 -6.05
C HIS A 170 2.40 -12.88 -5.91
N PRO A 171 2.82 -13.97 -5.24
CA PRO A 171 1.91 -15.08 -4.93
C PRO A 171 0.78 -14.73 -3.93
N TYR A 172 0.88 -13.60 -3.23
CA TYR A 172 -0.14 -13.14 -2.30
C TYR A 172 -1.09 -12.14 -2.96
N GLN A 173 -2.28 -12.04 -2.40
CA GLN A 173 -3.27 -11.03 -2.78
C GLN A 173 -3.36 -9.93 -1.73
N MET A 174 -3.75 -8.74 -2.16
CA MET A 174 -4.04 -7.61 -1.28
C MET A 174 -5.54 -7.30 -1.35
N LYS A 175 -6.27 -7.61 -0.28
CA LYS A 175 -7.70 -7.28 -0.13
C LYS A 175 -7.86 -5.76 -0.04
N LEU A 176 -8.86 -5.19 -0.70
CA LEU A 176 -9.21 -3.78 -0.55
C LEU A 176 -10.37 -3.63 0.43
N ILE A 177 -10.11 -3.03 1.58
CA ILE A 177 -11.11 -2.74 2.62
C ILE A 177 -11.47 -1.26 2.55
N ARG A 178 -12.70 -0.98 2.07
CA ARG A 178 -13.26 0.37 2.04
C ARG A 178 -13.91 0.70 3.38
N MET A 179 -13.50 1.80 3.96
CA MET A 179 -14.08 2.29 5.21
C MET A 179 -15.08 3.41 4.94
N SER A 180 -16.28 3.31 5.53
CA SER A 180 -17.33 4.30 5.41
C SER A 180 -18.34 4.18 6.56
N PRO A 181 -18.60 5.22 7.38
CA PRO A 181 -17.92 6.51 7.31
C PRO A 181 -16.47 6.44 7.80
N ALA A 182 -15.61 7.25 7.22
CA ALA A 182 -14.22 7.44 7.63
C ALA A 182 -13.77 8.84 7.24
N ALA A 183 -12.69 9.33 7.86
CA ALA A 183 -12.02 10.57 7.48
C ALA A 183 -10.52 10.35 7.40
N PHE A 184 -9.92 10.87 6.35
CA PHE A 184 -8.50 10.83 6.08
C PHE A 184 -7.96 12.25 6.06
N ILE A 185 -7.02 12.55 6.94
CA ILE A 185 -6.38 13.86 7.05
C ILE A 185 -4.88 13.66 6.92
N HIS A 186 -4.33 14.12 5.82
CA HIS A 186 -2.89 14.13 5.57
C HIS A 186 -2.27 15.45 6.03
N PHE A 187 -1.13 15.37 6.71
CA PHE A 187 -0.39 16.53 7.24
C PHE A 187 1.12 16.36 7.05
N GLY A 188 1.53 16.03 5.83
CA GLY A 188 2.93 15.83 5.45
C GLY A 188 3.81 17.08 5.53
N THR A 189 3.23 18.26 5.81
CA THR A 189 3.97 19.52 5.99
C THR A 189 3.62 20.18 7.31
N THR A 190 4.57 20.93 7.89
CA THR A 190 4.34 21.73 9.10
C THR A 190 3.16 22.71 8.94
N ARG A 191 2.96 23.23 7.73
CA ARG A 191 1.85 24.15 7.43
C ARG A 191 0.50 23.46 7.55
N GLU A 192 0.38 22.24 7.00
CA GLU A 192 -0.86 21.45 7.10
C GLU A 192 -1.16 21.07 8.55
N LEU A 193 -0.13 20.68 9.32
CA LEU A 193 -0.28 20.41 10.75
C LEU A 193 -0.79 21.63 11.52
N LEU A 194 -0.28 22.83 11.24
CA LEU A 194 -0.73 24.07 11.88
C LEU A 194 -2.18 24.42 11.54
N HIS A 195 -2.70 24.02 10.39
CA HIS A 195 -4.10 24.20 10.03
C HIS A 195 -5.06 23.26 10.75
N LEU A 196 -4.56 22.14 11.31
CA LEU A 196 -5.35 21.19 12.09
C LEU A 196 -5.45 21.57 13.59
N MET A 197 -4.58 22.44 14.08
CA MET A 197 -4.55 22.93 15.47
C MET A 197 -5.47 24.13 15.66
#